data_8ce22fa9e610eda6aa607579a6cb84bd
#
_entry.id   8ce22fa9e610eda6aa607579a6cb84bd
#
_cell.length_a   1.000
_cell.length_b   1.000
_cell.length_c   1.000
_cell.angle_alpha   90.00
_cell.angle_beta   90.00
_cell.angle_gamma   90.00
#
_symmetry.space_group_name_H-M   'P 1'
#
loop_
_entity.id
_entity.type
_entity.pdbx_description
1 polymer ?
#
loop_
_entity_poly.entity_id
_entity_poly.type
_entity_poly.pdbx_seq_one_letter_code
_entity_poly.pdbx_strand_id
1 'polypeptide(L)'
;MITADEIAEKLASKDWRMRNMHQILPEDDADGGLIPFVPRSEQEQHRRERHNRNFIPKARKLGMSTDIVLDNMDECLVTANTHCAIVDFREEDAVKKLDIAKMNWNAGPHHPNPVIAEVWKRIHIENPLVADTTERLKWSNGSKIEAGTSFMGGTPRRIHWSEAGPQSAQAPERARKVKRGTLNSLGANGIIDIETTMEGTEGTPARDIFDLALTMVGKTLTRMDWRLHFFPWYGHPSYDLPGHVPELPETLAYAAEMQSKHGIILTPSRWAFYEKKKLEQKEDIWTQFPTIAEECIRTIITGQIFPGMVTAKSQGRIRPLTIESRYPLFTFWDIGNDGLSAWLGQMPHRDICWHKFFLTTGKGAVEAVAQIQRWEQAIGRPIAKHFFPHDVDYRDKGYTKTYRQQLVEAGLANHKIITVPVAGDKWDAVNSVRDRISRMFFDPACEVKQVDEFGEPLPSGVGCMMNYRTQPKAASGAMRALPLHDINSHGADSMLTFGCADELGFITSALEAGEKPRRRNDTQDTGGQ
;
A
#
# COMPACT_ATOMS: atom_id res chain seq x y z
N MET A 1 -34.50 -7.59 41.37
CA MET A 1 -34.99 -7.04 40.10
C MET A 1 -34.22 -5.76 39.89
N ILE A 2 -33.66 -5.57 38.72
CA ILE A 2 -33.00 -4.29 38.35
C ILE A 2 -34.07 -3.22 38.18
N THR A 3 -33.92 -2.06 38.81
CA THR A 3 -34.87 -0.94 38.73
C THR A 3 -34.76 -0.23 37.35
N ALA A 4 -35.78 0.56 36.99
CA ALA A 4 -35.79 1.33 35.75
C ALA A 4 -34.63 2.34 35.72
N ASP A 5 -34.31 2.94 36.86
CA ASP A 5 -33.20 3.92 36.98
C ASP A 5 -31.83 3.24 36.81
N GLU A 6 -31.63 2.07 37.39
CA GLU A 6 -30.40 1.27 37.20
C GLU A 6 -30.21 0.84 35.75
N ILE A 7 -31.31 0.55 35.02
CA ILE A 7 -31.23 0.23 33.60
C ILE A 7 -30.86 1.47 32.79
N ALA A 8 -31.49 2.63 33.10
CA ALA A 8 -31.22 3.88 32.43
C ALA A 8 -29.74 4.31 32.58
N GLU A 9 -29.17 4.18 33.79
CA GLU A 9 -27.78 4.45 34.07
C GLU A 9 -26.84 3.51 33.24
N LYS A 10 -27.15 2.22 33.20
CA LYS A 10 -26.40 1.25 32.41
C LYS A 10 -26.47 1.53 30.90
N LEU A 11 -27.65 1.87 30.40
CA LEU A 11 -27.86 2.23 28.99
C LEU A 11 -27.14 3.53 28.59
N ALA A 12 -26.88 4.45 29.53
CA ALA A 12 -26.04 5.61 29.27
C ALA A 12 -24.57 5.25 28.96
N SER A 13 -24.09 4.13 29.50
CA SER A 13 -22.72 3.65 29.26
C SER A 13 -22.60 2.90 27.94
N LYS A 14 -21.84 3.45 27.00
CA LYS A 14 -21.53 2.79 25.71
C LYS A 14 -20.85 1.43 25.92
N ASP A 15 -19.87 1.36 26.82
CA ASP A 15 -19.16 0.11 27.11
C ASP A 15 -20.11 -0.98 27.60
N TRP A 16 -21.05 -0.60 28.46
CA TRP A 16 -22.07 -1.53 28.93
C TRP A 16 -23.00 -2.00 27.79
N ARG A 17 -23.45 -1.09 26.91
CA ARG A 17 -24.31 -1.44 25.77
C ARG A 17 -23.59 -2.42 24.84
N MET A 18 -22.33 -2.13 24.48
CA MET A 18 -21.51 -3.00 23.61
C MET A 18 -21.34 -4.40 24.18
N ARG A 19 -21.21 -4.55 25.51
CA ARG A 19 -21.04 -5.86 26.17
C ARG A 19 -22.32 -6.64 26.39
N ASN A 20 -23.47 -5.99 26.41
CA ASN A 20 -24.71 -6.60 26.89
C ASN A 20 -25.85 -6.62 25.87
N MET A 21 -25.88 -5.69 24.90
CA MET A 21 -27.03 -5.56 24.02
C MET A 21 -26.90 -6.33 22.70
N HIS A 22 -25.69 -6.68 22.30
CA HIS A 22 -25.44 -7.25 20.98
C HIS A 22 -25.28 -8.76 21.01
N GLN A 23 -25.57 -9.39 19.87
CA GLN A 23 -25.42 -10.83 19.64
C GLN A 23 -24.63 -11.06 18.35
N ILE A 24 -23.92 -12.17 18.27
CA ILE A 24 -23.14 -12.59 17.12
C ILE A 24 -23.36 -14.06 16.77
N LEU A 25 -23.11 -14.43 15.55
CA LEU A 25 -22.89 -15.81 15.16
C LEU A 25 -21.46 -16.21 15.55
N PRO A 26 -21.28 -17.24 16.37
CA PRO A 26 -19.94 -17.75 16.68
C PRO A 26 -19.28 -18.37 15.44
N GLU A 27 -17.95 -18.29 15.34
CA GLU A 27 -17.21 -18.85 14.20
C GLU A 27 -17.22 -20.39 14.16
N ASP A 28 -17.30 -21.03 15.33
CA ASP A 28 -17.06 -22.47 15.49
C ASP A 28 -18.30 -23.23 16.00
N ASP A 29 -19.49 -22.60 15.99
CA ASP A 29 -20.69 -23.28 16.50
C ASP A 29 -21.44 -24.01 15.38
N ALA A 30 -21.44 -25.33 15.48
CA ALA A 30 -22.14 -26.21 14.55
C ALA A 30 -23.69 -26.07 14.64
N ASP A 31 -24.21 -25.55 15.75
CA ASP A 31 -25.66 -25.41 15.99
C ASP A 31 -26.23 -24.09 15.48
N GLY A 32 -25.39 -23.16 15.01
CA GLY A 32 -25.80 -21.92 14.32
C GLY A 32 -26.60 -20.93 15.18
N GLY A 33 -26.55 -21.07 16.51
CA GLY A 33 -27.26 -20.17 17.44
C GLY A 33 -26.54 -18.85 17.67
N LEU A 34 -27.32 -17.76 17.87
CA LEU A 34 -26.76 -16.48 18.27
C LEU A 34 -26.31 -16.53 19.74
N ILE A 35 -25.11 -16.01 19.99
CA ILE A 35 -24.58 -15.84 21.33
C ILE A 35 -24.43 -14.35 21.67
N PRO A 36 -24.44 -13.96 22.95
CA PRO A 36 -24.12 -12.58 23.36
C PRO A 36 -22.73 -12.19 22.87
N PHE A 37 -22.60 -10.99 22.34
CA PHE A 37 -21.33 -10.43 21.95
C PHE A 37 -20.48 -10.08 23.17
N VAL A 38 -19.37 -10.79 23.34
CA VAL A 38 -18.37 -10.47 24.36
C VAL A 38 -17.16 -9.90 23.65
N PRO A 39 -16.90 -8.60 23.77
CA PRO A 39 -15.74 -7.98 23.12
C PRO A 39 -14.43 -8.61 23.56
N ARG A 40 -13.53 -8.84 22.61
CA ARG A 40 -12.15 -9.27 22.88
C ARG A 40 -11.30 -8.10 23.37
N SER A 41 -10.17 -8.39 24.00
CA SER A 41 -9.24 -7.36 24.52
C SER A 41 -8.81 -6.34 23.46
N GLU A 42 -8.56 -6.79 22.22
CA GLU A 42 -8.16 -5.95 21.09
C GLU A 42 -9.29 -4.99 20.67
N GLN A 43 -10.51 -5.48 20.67
CA GLN A 43 -11.70 -4.67 20.33
C GLN A 43 -11.96 -3.61 21.41
N GLU A 44 -11.81 -3.98 22.69
CA GLU A 44 -11.91 -3.03 23.81
C GLU A 44 -10.79 -2.00 23.79
N GLN A 45 -9.56 -2.43 23.51
CA GLN A 45 -8.42 -1.54 23.36
C GLN A 45 -8.66 -0.55 22.23
N HIS A 46 -9.10 -1.01 21.05
CA HIS A 46 -9.42 -0.13 19.93
C HIS A 46 -10.46 0.93 20.33
N ARG A 47 -11.58 0.54 20.95
CA ARG A 47 -12.61 1.49 21.38
C ARG A 47 -12.12 2.50 22.40
N ARG A 48 -11.30 2.07 23.37
CA ARG A 48 -10.73 2.95 24.40
C ARG A 48 -9.73 3.96 23.83
N GLU A 49 -8.95 3.51 22.84
CA GLU A 49 -7.88 4.30 22.24
C GLU A 49 -8.29 4.97 20.93
N ARG A 50 -9.53 4.83 20.50
CA ARG A 50 -10.04 5.33 19.23
C ARG A 50 -9.76 6.82 19.07
N HIS A 51 -9.36 7.18 17.86
CA HIS A 51 -9.08 8.53 17.40
C HIS A 51 -10.03 8.92 16.26
N ASN A 52 -9.94 10.14 15.73
CA ASN A 52 -10.71 10.55 14.55
C ASN A 52 -10.33 9.74 13.30
N ARG A 53 -9.08 9.35 13.16
CA ARG A 53 -8.56 8.56 12.04
C ARG A 53 -7.78 7.38 12.57
N ASN A 54 -8.29 6.18 12.33
CA ASN A 54 -7.72 4.94 12.83
C ASN A 54 -7.32 4.06 11.66
N PHE A 55 -6.08 3.58 11.67
CA PHE A 55 -5.59 2.56 10.75
C PHE A 55 -5.27 1.30 11.55
N ILE A 56 -5.91 0.18 11.19
CA ILE A 56 -5.95 -1.04 11.99
C ILE A 56 -5.41 -2.21 11.15
N PRO A 57 -4.08 -2.31 10.97
CA PRO A 57 -3.48 -3.51 10.40
C PRO A 57 -3.61 -4.64 11.43
N LYS A 58 -4.15 -5.74 11.01
CA LYS A 58 -4.53 -6.82 11.92
C LYS A 58 -4.24 -8.20 11.34
N ALA A 59 -4.02 -9.18 12.21
CA ALA A 59 -4.10 -10.58 11.84
C ALA A 59 -5.55 -10.97 11.46
N ARG A 60 -5.70 -12.04 10.72
CA ARG A 60 -7.03 -12.58 10.36
C ARG A 60 -7.85 -12.93 11.58
N LYS A 61 -9.19 -12.91 11.42
CA LYS A 61 -10.20 -13.41 12.38
C LYS A 61 -10.18 -12.76 13.77
N LEU A 62 -9.67 -11.55 13.93
CA LEU A 62 -9.75 -10.82 15.22
C LEU A 62 -11.13 -10.18 15.49
N GLY A 63 -12.10 -10.33 14.58
CA GLY A 63 -13.47 -9.84 14.75
C GLY A 63 -13.61 -8.31 14.73
N MET A 64 -12.62 -7.57 14.23
CA MET A 64 -12.63 -6.10 14.21
C MET A 64 -13.78 -5.54 13.35
N SER A 65 -14.06 -6.16 12.20
CA SER A 65 -15.19 -5.73 11.34
C SER A 65 -16.52 -5.82 12.08
N THR A 66 -16.74 -6.92 12.83
CA THR A 66 -17.95 -7.11 13.64
C THR A 66 -18.06 -6.04 14.72
N ASP A 67 -16.98 -5.78 15.45
CA ASP A 67 -16.96 -4.76 16.52
C ASP A 67 -17.27 -3.37 15.98
N ILE A 68 -16.64 -2.97 14.86
CA ILE A 68 -16.86 -1.64 14.26
C ILE A 68 -18.29 -1.49 13.74
N VAL A 69 -18.87 -2.53 13.15
CA VAL A 69 -20.25 -2.49 12.65
C VAL A 69 -21.25 -2.39 13.81
N LEU A 70 -21.07 -3.16 14.88
CA LEU A 70 -21.92 -3.09 16.08
C LEU A 70 -21.79 -1.73 16.77
N ASP A 71 -20.59 -1.17 16.84
CA ASP A 71 -20.35 0.15 17.37
C ASP A 71 -20.98 1.28 16.52
N ASN A 72 -20.99 1.12 15.19
CA ASN A 72 -21.70 2.02 14.29
C ASN A 72 -23.23 1.91 14.46
N MET A 73 -23.74 0.71 14.67
CA MET A 73 -25.16 0.50 14.97
C MET A 73 -25.55 1.11 16.31
N ASP A 74 -24.79 0.88 17.38
CA ASP A 74 -25.00 1.49 18.68
C ASP A 74 -25.07 3.01 18.58
N GLU A 75 -24.16 3.64 17.84
CA GLU A 75 -24.18 5.08 17.62
C GLU A 75 -25.44 5.56 16.89
N CYS A 76 -25.90 4.82 15.87
CA CYS A 76 -27.14 5.15 15.14
C CYS A 76 -28.39 5.03 16.01
N LEU A 77 -28.40 4.13 17.00
CA LEU A 77 -29.51 3.96 17.91
C LEU A 77 -29.57 5.07 18.96
N VAL A 78 -28.42 5.54 19.43
CA VAL A 78 -28.33 6.51 20.55
C VAL A 78 -28.26 7.96 20.08
N THR A 79 -27.66 8.21 18.90
CA THR A 79 -27.45 9.56 18.37
C THR A 79 -28.27 9.74 17.09
N ALA A 80 -29.24 10.65 17.13
CA ALA A 80 -30.08 10.96 15.96
C ALA A 80 -29.28 11.57 14.81
N ASN A 81 -29.76 11.37 13.58
CA ASN A 81 -29.17 11.88 12.35
C ASN A 81 -27.71 11.45 12.11
N THR A 82 -27.33 10.27 12.62
CA THR A 82 -26.02 9.70 12.41
C THR A 82 -25.99 8.93 11.09
N HIS A 83 -25.05 9.28 10.22
CA HIS A 83 -24.76 8.55 8.99
C HIS A 83 -23.45 7.76 9.14
N CYS A 84 -23.53 6.44 9.04
CA CYS A 84 -22.39 5.52 8.98
C CYS A 84 -22.27 4.92 7.58
N ALA A 85 -21.07 4.94 7.01
CA ALA A 85 -20.76 4.36 5.69
C ALA A 85 -19.82 3.16 5.86
N ILE A 86 -20.20 2.00 5.32
CA ILE A 86 -19.35 0.81 5.24
C ILE A 86 -18.83 0.70 3.81
N VAL A 87 -17.52 0.77 3.64
CA VAL A 87 -16.83 0.63 2.35
C VAL A 87 -16.06 -0.67 2.32
N ASP A 88 -16.21 -1.43 1.24
CA ASP A 88 -15.42 -2.65 1.00
C ASP A 88 -14.98 -2.75 -0.45
N PHE A 89 -14.06 -3.68 -0.73
CA PHE A 89 -13.56 -3.93 -2.07
C PHE A 89 -14.66 -4.40 -3.03
N ARG A 90 -15.57 -5.26 -2.54
CA ARG A 90 -16.73 -5.77 -3.28
C ARG A 90 -18.00 -5.34 -2.57
N GLU A 91 -19.02 -5.03 -3.35
CA GLU A 91 -20.34 -4.67 -2.83
C GLU A 91 -20.95 -5.77 -1.96
N GLU A 92 -20.84 -7.03 -2.43
CA GLU A 92 -21.30 -8.21 -1.67
C GLU A 92 -20.63 -8.32 -0.27
N ASP A 93 -19.35 -7.95 -0.17
CA ASP A 93 -18.63 -8.01 1.11
C ASP A 93 -18.99 -6.84 2.03
N ALA A 94 -19.31 -5.67 1.45
CA ALA A 94 -19.89 -4.55 2.22
C ALA A 94 -21.28 -4.90 2.75
N VAL A 95 -22.12 -5.55 1.94
CA VAL A 95 -23.46 -6.03 2.33
C VAL A 95 -23.37 -7.05 3.45
N LYS A 96 -22.49 -8.05 3.36
CA LYS A 96 -22.26 -9.05 4.45
C LYS A 96 -21.92 -8.37 5.78
N LYS A 97 -21.21 -7.24 5.76
CA LYS A 97 -20.93 -6.48 6.98
C LYS A 97 -22.19 -5.77 7.51
N LEU A 98 -22.96 -5.18 6.61
CA LEU A 98 -24.26 -4.59 6.99
C LEU A 98 -25.21 -5.63 7.57
N ASP A 99 -25.16 -6.88 7.09
CA ASP A 99 -25.99 -7.98 7.59
C ASP A 99 -25.71 -8.30 9.08
N ILE A 100 -24.53 -7.99 9.59
CA ILE A 100 -24.24 -8.06 11.05
C ILE A 100 -25.19 -7.13 11.83
N ALA A 101 -25.34 -5.90 11.36
CA ALA A 101 -26.27 -4.94 11.99
C ALA A 101 -27.74 -5.35 11.83
N LYS A 102 -28.12 -5.87 10.64
CA LYS A 102 -29.48 -6.39 10.40
C LYS A 102 -29.80 -7.57 11.29
N MET A 103 -28.88 -8.51 11.40
CA MET A 103 -29.03 -9.66 12.29
C MET A 103 -29.22 -9.21 13.73
N ASN A 104 -28.40 -8.28 14.22
CA ASN A 104 -28.54 -7.74 15.57
C ASN A 104 -29.87 -7.03 15.79
N TRP A 105 -30.32 -6.24 14.83
CA TRP A 105 -31.63 -5.60 14.89
C TRP A 105 -32.74 -6.61 15.05
N ASN A 106 -32.76 -7.64 14.22
CA ASN A 106 -33.80 -8.68 14.22
C ASN A 106 -33.74 -9.57 15.48
N ALA A 107 -32.55 -9.84 15.98
CA ALA A 107 -32.33 -10.69 17.15
C ALA A 107 -32.60 -9.98 18.49
N GLY A 108 -32.46 -8.66 18.52
CA GLY A 108 -32.55 -7.87 19.75
C GLY A 108 -33.81 -8.14 20.59
N PRO A 109 -35.04 -8.14 20.03
CA PRO A 109 -36.27 -8.47 20.76
C PRO A 109 -36.33 -9.91 21.30
N HIS A 110 -35.47 -10.77 20.84
CA HIS A 110 -35.34 -12.19 21.22
C HIS A 110 -34.08 -12.48 22.03
N HIS A 111 -33.45 -11.43 22.57
CA HIS A 111 -32.21 -11.57 23.35
C HIS A 111 -32.41 -12.54 24.53
N PRO A 112 -31.44 -13.45 24.84
CA PRO A 112 -31.59 -14.43 25.91
C PRO A 112 -31.80 -13.79 27.30
N ASN A 113 -31.30 -12.59 27.54
CA ASN A 113 -31.62 -11.82 28.73
C ASN A 113 -32.95 -11.10 28.55
N PRO A 114 -34.02 -11.42 29.35
CA PRO A 114 -35.34 -10.87 29.17
C PRO A 114 -35.41 -9.34 29.38
N VAL A 115 -34.53 -8.79 30.21
CA VAL A 115 -34.46 -7.33 30.42
C VAL A 115 -33.94 -6.63 29.17
N ILE A 116 -32.91 -7.19 28.55
CA ILE A 116 -32.34 -6.66 27.30
C ILE A 116 -33.34 -6.82 26.15
N ALA A 117 -34.03 -7.96 26.09
CA ALA A 117 -35.09 -8.19 25.09
C ALA A 117 -36.18 -7.12 25.18
N GLU A 118 -36.58 -6.74 26.40
CA GLU A 118 -37.59 -5.66 26.60
C GLU A 118 -37.07 -4.28 26.20
N VAL A 119 -35.79 -3.98 26.48
CA VAL A 119 -35.13 -2.75 25.99
C VAL A 119 -35.17 -2.70 24.47
N TRP A 120 -34.84 -3.81 23.78
CA TRP A 120 -34.89 -3.87 22.32
C TRP A 120 -36.28 -3.70 21.75
N LYS A 121 -37.32 -4.31 22.38
CA LYS A 121 -38.73 -4.10 21.96
C LYS A 121 -39.10 -2.61 22.05
N ARG A 122 -38.65 -1.95 23.09
CA ARG A 122 -38.88 -0.49 23.27
C ARG A 122 -38.16 0.30 22.16
N ILE A 123 -36.89 -0.01 21.87
CA ILE A 123 -36.15 0.62 20.79
C ILE A 123 -36.87 0.43 19.46
N HIS A 124 -37.41 -0.76 19.17
CA HIS A 124 -38.18 -1.04 17.94
C HIS A 124 -39.47 -0.19 17.85
N ILE A 125 -40.10 0.13 18.98
CA ILE A 125 -41.29 0.97 19.01
C ILE A 125 -40.93 2.46 18.86
N GLU A 126 -39.94 2.94 19.61
CA GLU A 126 -39.57 4.35 19.68
C GLU A 126 -38.72 4.81 18.49
N ASN A 127 -37.90 3.92 17.94
CA ASN A 127 -37.02 4.20 16.82
C ASN A 127 -37.08 3.10 15.75
N PRO A 128 -38.23 2.84 15.11
CA PRO A 128 -38.38 1.78 14.12
C PRO A 128 -37.56 2.03 12.88
N LEU A 129 -37.25 0.94 12.14
CA LEU A 129 -36.69 1.05 10.79
C LEU A 129 -37.71 1.66 9.84
N VAL A 130 -37.28 2.68 9.09
CA VAL A 130 -38.03 3.30 7.98
C VAL A 130 -37.53 2.85 6.63
N ALA A 131 -36.36 2.22 6.56
CA ALA A 131 -35.87 1.51 5.39
C ALA A 131 -34.94 0.36 5.81
N ASP A 132 -35.17 -0.80 5.21
CA ASP A 132 -34.33 -1.98 5.25
C ASP A 132 -34.19 -2.51 3.82
N THR A 133 -33.06 -2.20 3.19
CA THR A 133 -32.73 -2.64 1.83
C THR A 133 -31.42 -3.43 1.85
N THR A 134 -31.03 -4.05 0.77
CA THR A 134 -29.78 -4.79 0.66
C THR A 134 -28.58 -3.95 1.15
N GLU A 135 -28.55 -2.66 0.82
CA GLU A 135 -27.41 -1.77 1.05
C GLU A 135 -27.62 -0.73 2.17
N ARG A 136 -28.79 -0.72 2.82
CA ARG A 136 -29.12 0.35 3.79
C ARG A 136 -30.03 -0.12 4.91
N LEU A 137 -29.66 0.28 6.13
CA LEU A 137 -30.58 0.39 7.27
C LEU A 137 -30.82 1.87 7.59
N LYS A 138 -32.07 2.27 7.79
CA LYS A 138 -32.42 3.63 8.21
C LYS A 138 -33.49 3.60 9.30
N TRP A 139 -33.28 4.35 10.37
CA TRP A 139 -34.16 4.47 11.51
C TRP A 139 -34.98 5.78 11.48
N SER A 140 -36.08 5.81 12.23
CA SER A 140 -36.98 6.96 12.31
C SER A 140 -36.33 8.21 12.94
N ASN A 141 -35.28 8.03 13.76
CA ASN A 141 -34.47 9.13 14.30
C ASN A 141 -33.56 9.82 13.27
N GLY A 142 -33.67 9.46 11.99
CA GLY A 142 -32.89 10.00 10.90
C GLY A 142 -31.51 9.31 10.67
N SER A 143 -31.11 8.44 11.59
CA SER A 143 -29.83 7.72 11.46
C SER A 143 -29.89 6.61 10.41
N LYS A 144 -28.73 6.31 9.80
CA LYS A 144 -28.60 5.26 8.80
C LYS A 144 -27.20 4.64 8.76
N ILE A 145 -27.14 3.38 8.34
CA ILE A 145 -25.93 2.70 7.91
C ILE A 145 -26.09 2.34 6.44
N GLU A 146 -25.13 2.69 5.60
CA GLU A 146 -25.10 2.37 4.18
C GLU A 146 -23.84 1.59 3.85
N ALA A 147 -23.98 0.54 3.03
CA ALA A 147 -22.89 -0.32 2.55
C ALA A 147 -22.67 -0.14 1.04
N GLY A 148 -21.42 -0.14 0.61
CA GLY A 148 -21.08 -0.01 -0.80
C GLY A 148 -19.58 0.00 -1.06
N THR A 149 -19.19 0.24 -2.30
CA THR A 149 -17.76 0.27 -2.68
C THR A 149 -17.13 1.66 -2.63
N SER A 150 -17.94 2.71 -2.55
CA SER A 150 -17.52 4.11 -2.37
C SER A 150 -18.73 4.99 -2.12
N PHE A 151 -18.54 6.08 -1.41
CA PHE A 151 -19.58 7.09 -1.19
C PHE A 151 -19.09 8.44 -1.70
N MET A 152 -19.84 9.01 -2.63
CA MET A 152 -19.63 10.35 -3.15
C MET A 152 -20.87 11.19 -2.85
N GLY A 153 -20.69 12.21 -2.05
CA GLY A 153 -21.79 13.04 -1.58
C GLY A 153 -22.36 12.59 -0.21
N GLY A 154 -23.02 13.51 0.49
CA GLY A 154 -23.37 13.35 1.87
C GLY A 154 -22.19 13.64 2.79
N THR A 155 -22.50 13.70 4.11
CA THR A 155 -21.47 13.96 5.13
C THR A 155 -21.60 12.86 6.20
N PRO A 156 -20.98 11.67 5.97
CA PRO A 156 -20.99 10.62 6.97
C PRO A 156 -20.30 11.11 8.25
N ARG A 157 -20.82 10.69 9.39
CA ARG A 157 -20.20 10.90 10.69
C ARG A 157 -19.18 9.82 10.99
N ARG A 158 -19.36 8.62 10.41
CA ARG A 158 -18.46 7.50 10.55
C ARG A 158 -18.25 6.81 9.21
N ILE A 159 -17.00 6.45 8.94
CA ILE A 159 -16.60 5.66 7.78
C ILE A 159 -15.84 4.44 8.27
N HIS A 160 -16.33 3.27 7.91
CA HIS A 160 -15.64 2.00 8.09
C HIS A 160 -15.16 1.53 6.71
N TRP A 161 -13.86 1.63 6.45
CA TRP A 161 -13.27 1.07 5.23
C TRP A 161 -12.60 -0.26 5.57
N SER A 162 -13.27 -1.34 5.19
CA SER A 162 -12.81 -2.70 5.42
C SER A 162 -11.97 -3.20 4.25
N GLU A 163 -10.98 -4.01 4.56
CA GLU A 163 -10.07 -4.67 3.61
C GLU A 163 -9.40 -3.67 2.62
N ALA A 164 -8.96 -2.52 3.14
CA ALA A 164 -8.28 -1.49 2.35
C ALA A 164 -6.97 -1.98 1.71
N GLY A 165 -6.23 -2.90 2.36
CA GLY A 165 -5.01 -3.52 1.85
C GLY A 165 -5.25 -4.31 0.57
N PRO A 166 -6.09 -5.38 0.59
CA PRO A 166 -6.47 -6.13 -0.61
C PRO A 166 -7.01 -5.24 -1.73
N GLN A 167 -7.85 -4.26 -1.42
CA GLN A 167 -8.34 -3.31 -2.42
C GLN A 167 -7.21 -2.49 -3.04
N SER A 168 -6.29 -1.99 -2.22
CA SER A 168 -5.14 -1.21 -2.68
C SER A 168 -4.18 -2.03 -3.54
N ALA A 169 -4.03 -3.34 -3.23
CA ALA A 169 -3.19 -4.25 -3.98
C ALA A 169 -3.77 -4.66 -5.33
N GLN A 170 -5.10 -4.92 -5.39
CA GLN A 170 -5.77 -5.49 -6.55
C GLN A 170 -6.43 -4.45 -7.46
N ALA A 171 -6.85 -3.31 -6.92
CA ALA A 171 -7.52 -2.23 -7.63
C ALA A 171 -7.09 -0.85 -7.09
N PRO A 172 -5.83 -0.44 -7.27
CA PRO A 172 -5.26 0.78 -6.67
C PRO A 172 -6.03 2.04 -7.06
N GLU A 173 -6.51 2.15 -8.30
CA GLU A 173 -7.31 3.31 -8.73
C GLU A 173 -8.65 3.40 -7.99
N ARG A 174 -9.29 2.27 -7.71
CA ARG A 174 -10.52 2.23 -6.92
C ARG A 174 -10.25 2.65 -5.48
N ALA A 175 -9.14 2.19 -4.89
CA ALA A 175 -8.70 2.59 -3.56
C ALA A 175 -8.39 4.10 -3.49
N ARG A 176 -7.74 4.66 -4.52
CA ARG A 176 -7.52 6.11 -4.65
C ARG A 176 -8.83 6.89 -4.70
N LYS A 177 -9.83 6.38 -5.43
CA LYS A 177 -11.17 6.99 -5.48
C LYS A 177 -11.83 7.01 -4.10
N VAL A 178 -11.71 5.93 -3.31
CA VAL A 178 -12.20 5.89 -1.92
C VAL A 178 -11.46 6.93 -1.08
N LYS A 179 -10.13 6.97 -1.13
CA LYS A 179 -9.31 7.92 -0.38
C LYS A 179 -9.67 9.38 -0.71
N ARG A 180 -9.75 9.73 -2.00
CA ARG A 180 -10.04 11.09 -2.46
C ARG A 180 -11.50 11.52 -2.28
N GLY A 181 -12.45 10.62 -2.44
CA GLY A 181 -13.88 10.89 -2.38
C GLY A 181 -14.47 10.60 -1.00
N THR A 182 -14.53 9.33 -0.64
CA THR A 182 -15.25 8.88 0.57
C THR A 182 -14.60 9.40 1.85
N LEU A 183 -13.28 9.29 2.02
CA LEU A 183 -12.63 9.74 3.25
C LEU A 183 -12.71 11.28 3.42
N ASN A 184 -12.68 12.03 2.33
CA ASN A 184 -12.80 13.48 2.38
C ASN A 184 -14.25 13.97 2.56
N SER A 185 -15.25 13.09 2.42
CA SER A 185 -16.65 13.43 2.73
C SER A 185 -16.98 13.43 4.22
N LEU A 186 -16.05 12.98 5.06
CA LEU A 186 -16.23 12.90 6.50
C LEU A 186 -16.51 14.28 7.14
N GLY A 187 -17.48 14.35 8.03
CA GLY A 187 -17.73 15.54 8.85
C GLY A 187 -16.55 15.90 9.76
N ALA A 188 -16.44 17.15 10.14
CA ALA A 188 -15.28 17.71 10.86
C ALA A 188 -14.89 16.96 12.15
N ASN A 189 -15.88 16.38 12.86
CA ASN A 189 -15.68 15.59 14.07
C ASN A 189 -15.99 14.10 13.84
N GLY A 190 -15.92 13.67 12.59
CA GLY A 190 -16.21 12.28 12.24
C GLY A 190 -15.06 11.33 12.57
N ILE A 191 -15.37 10.05 12.45
CA ILE A 191 -14.44 8.95 12.73
C ILE A 191 -14.25 8.12 11.47
N ILE A 192 -13.01 7.79 11.16
CA ILE A 192 -12.62 6.82 10.14
C ILE A 192 -11.96 5.64 10.82
N ASP A 193 -12.48 4.45 10.59
CA ASP A 193 -11.85 3.19 10.95
C ASP A 193 -11.50 2.44 9.67
N ILE A 194 -10.20 2.27 9.37
CA ILE A 194 -9.70 1.44 8.27
C ILE A 194 -9.11 0.18 8.88
N GLU A 195 -9.75 -0.96 8.64
CA GLU A 195 -9.26 -2.24 9.15
C GLU A 195 -8.91 -3.18 7.98
N THR A 196 -7.77 -3.87 8.10
CA THR A 196 -7.29 -4.67 6.98
C THR A 196 -6.22 -5.70 7.40
N THR A 197 -6.16 -6.83 6.68
CA THR A 197 -4.88 -7.51 6.48
C THR A 197 -4.05 -6.62 5.56
N MET A 198 -2.77 -6.42 5.90
CA MET A 198 -1.97 -5.45 5.17
C MET A 198 -1.45 -6.07 3.87
N GLU A 199 -2.09 -5.69 2.78
CA GLU A 199 -1.64 -5.96 1.42
C GLU A 199 -1.44 -4.60 0.72
N GLY A 200 -0.61 -4.59 -0.30
CA GLY A 200 -0.35 -3.38 -1.06
C GLY A 200 1.11 -2.95 -1.00
N THR A 201 1.52 -2.43 -2.13
CA THR A 201 2.90 -2.00 -2.37
C THR A 201 3.04 -0.51 -2.09
N GLU A 202 4.27 -0.05 -2.06
CA GLU A 202 4.60 1.37 -1.96
C GLU A 202 3.88 2.19 -3.05
N GLY A 203 3.35 3.35 -2.70
CA GLY A 203 2.53 4.19 -3.58
C GLY A 203 1.07 3.75 -3.73
N THR A 204 0.59 2.83 -2.90
CA THR A 204 -0.83 2.48 -2.82
C THR A 204 -1.50 3.09 -1.59
N PRO A 205 -2.79 3.45 -1.64
CA PRO A 205 -3.46 4.20 -0.58
C PRO A 205 -3.36 3.59 0.82
N ALA A 206 -3.54 2.28 0.96
CA ALA A 206 -3.43 1.62 2.26
C ALA A 206 -2.01 1.69 2.82
N ARG A 207 -1.00 1.51 1.95
CA ARG A 207 0.41 1.60 2.35
C ARG A 207 0.79 3.01 2.74
N ASP A 208 0.35 4.02 1.99
CA ASP A 208 0.62 5.42 2.32
C ASP A 208 0.03 5.81 3.68
N ILE A 209 -1.23 5.38 3.96
CA ILE A 209 -1.87 5.65 5.25
C ILE A 209 -1.16 4.90 6.38
N PHE A 210 -0.76 3.65 6.16
CA PHE A 210 0.02 2.88 7.13
C PHE A 210 1.34 3.57 7.47
N ASP A 211 2.11 3.98 6.45
CA ASP A 211 3.39 4.67 6.64
C ASP A 211 3.20 5.98 7.42
N LEU A 212 2.15 6.78 7.11
CA LEU A 212 1.80 7.96 7.87
C LEU A 212 1.47 7.62 9.33
N ALA A 213 0.61 6.62 9.57
CA ALA A 213 0.22 6.20 10.91
C ALA A 213 1.43 5.71 11.74
N LEU A 214 2.34 4.97 11.09
CA LEU A 214 3.58 4.49 11.73
C LEU A 214 4.48 5.65 12.18
N THR A 215 4.60 6.71 11.39
CA THR A 215 5.40 7.89 11.76
C THR A 215 4.83 8.66 12.95
N MET A 216 3.57 8.43 13.28
CA MET A 216 2.85 9.11 14.39
C MET A 216 2.86 8.32 15.70
N VAL A 217 3.40 7.10 15.71
CA VAL A 217 3.51 6.28 16.92
C VAL A 217 4.35 7.02 17.98
N GLY A 218 3.83 7.13 19.20
CA GLY A 218 4.45 7.84 20.30
C GLY A 218 4.38 9.36 20.27
N LYS A 219 3.71 9.96 19.27
CA LYS A 219 3.52 11.40 19.15
C LYS A 219 2.15 11.86 19.61
N THR A 220 2.03 13.14 19.95
CA THR A 220 0.72 13.78 20.18
C THR A 220 0.00 13.95 18.83
N LEU A 221 -1.22 13.42 18.73
CA LEU A 221 -2.00 13.44 17.52
C LEU A 221 -2.94 14.65 17.47
N THR A 222 -3.04 15.27 16.31
CA THR A 222 -4.16 16.16 15.96
C THR A 222 -5.31 15.32 15.38
N ARG A 223 -6.51 15.87 15.30
CA ARG A 223 -7.68 15.15 14.72
C ARG A 223 -7.49 14.71 13.25
N MET A 224 -6.50 15.25 12.56
CA MET A 224 -6.19 14.92 11.17
C MET A 224 -5.12 13.83 11.02
N ASP A 225 -4.42 13.49 12.11
CA ASP A 225 -3.38 12.49 12.10
C ASP A 225 -3.96 11.08 12.21
N TRP A 226 -3.26 10.12 11.65
CA TRP A 226 -3.65 8.71 11.69
C TRP A 226 -3.08 8.04 12.92
N ARG A 227 -3.95 7.41 13.71
CA ARG A 227 -3.56 6.53 14.81
C ARG A 227 -3.39 5.11 14.30
N LEU A 228 -2.23 4.51 14.58
CA LEU A 228 -1.97 3.09 14.32
C LEU A 228 -2.50 2.23 15.47
N HIS A 229 -3.34 1.24 15.14
CA HIS A 229 -3.79 0.19 16.06
C HIS A 229 -3.36 -1.16 15.51
N PHE A 230 -2.18 -1.62 15.91
CA PHE A 230 -1.68 -2.90 15.45
C PHE A 230 -2.13 -4.03 16.38
N PHE A 231 -2.75 -5.07 15.80
CA PHE A 231 -3.20 -6.25 16.52
C PHE A 231 -2.57 -7.51 15.93
N PRO A 232 -1.56 -8.08 16.63
CA PRO A 232 -0.83 -9.25 16.17
C PRO A 232 -1.65 -10.54 16.30
N TRP A 233 -1.21 -11.58 15.60
CA TRP A 233 -1.88 -12.88 15.59
C TRP A 233 -2.01 -13.51 16.99
N TYR A 234 -1.00 -13.34 17.84
CA TYR A 234 -0.99 -13.97 19.19
C TYR A 234 -1.97 -13.33 20.19
N GLY A 235 -2.65 -12.26 19.83
CA GLY A 235 -3.80 -11.74 20.57
C GLY A 235 -4.99 -12.72 20.52
N HIS A 236 -5.13 -13.52 19.47
CA HIS A 236 -6.27 -14.42 19.32
C HIS A 236 -6.15 -15.65 20.24
N PRO A 237 -7.16 -15.96 21.09
CA PRO A 237 -7.07 -17.06 22.05
C PRO A 237 -6.95 -18.44 21.39
N SER A 238 -7.60 -18.66 20.24
CA SER A 238 -7.55 -19.94 19.50
C SER A 238 -6.27 -20.14 18.68
N TYR A 239 -5.37 -19.16 18.64
CA TYR A 239 -4.09 -19.28 17.93
C TYR A 239 -3.02 -19.88 18.86
N ASP A 240 -3.30 -21.10 19.29
CA ASP A 240 -2.50 -21.88 20.20
C ASP A 240 -2.66 -23.37 19.87
N LEU A 241 -1.64 -24.18 20.10
CA LEU A 241 -1.66 -25.64 19.97
C LEU A 241 -1.20 -26.28 21.28
N PRO A 242 -2.06 -26.37 22.29
CA PRO A 242 -1.70 -26.94 23.61
C PRO A 242 -1.05 -28.31 23.49
N GLY A 243 0.05 -28.52 24.20
CA GLY A 243 0.80 -29.79 24.20
C GLY A 243 1.80 -29.93 23.03
N HIS A 244 1.89 -28.95 22.13
CA HIS A 244 2.86 -28.95 21.03
C HIS A 244 3.96 -27.90 21.23
N VAL A 245 5.12 -28.13 20.63
CA VAL A 245 6.26 -27.23 20.61
C VAL A 245 6.74 -27.05 19.16
N PRO A 246 7.37 -25.93 18.80
CA PRO A 246 7.93 -25.75 17.47
C PRO A 246 9.12 -26.69 17.26
N GLU A 247 9.23 -27.28 16.08
CA GLU A 247 10.25 -28.28 15.73
C GLU A 247 11.31 -27.70 14.78
N LEU A 248 10.94 -26.68 13.99
CA LEU A 248 11.82 -26.14 12.97
C LEU A 248 12.85 -25.15 13.55
N PRO A 249 14.16 -25.32 13.26
CA PRO A 249 15.21 -24.42 13.75
C PRO A 249 14.94 -22.93 13.37
N GLU A 250 14.34 -22.69 12.21
CA GLU A 250 14.00 -21.34 11.77
C GLU A 250 12.88 -20.69 12.59
N THR A 251 11.93 -21.48 13.11
CA THR A 251 10.88 -20.98 14.01
C THR A 251 11.48 -20.65 15.37
N LEU A 252 12.37 -21.48 15.87
CA LEU A 252 13.08 -21.24 17.13
C LEU A 252 13.97 -19.99 17.04
N ALA A 253 14.70 -19.83 15.94
CA ALA A 253 15.51 -18.64 15.69
C ALA A 253 14.66 -17.36 15.61
N TYR A 254 13.51 -17.43 14.94
CA TYR A 254 12.58 -16.33 14.84
C TYR A 254 11.96 -15.99 16.22
N ALA A 255 11.58 -16.98 17.02
CA ALA A 255 11.09 -16.75 18.39
C ALA A 255 12.15 -16.06 19.26
N ALA A 256 13.41 -16.49 19.17
CA ALA A 256 14.53 -15.86 19.87
C ALA A 256 14.78 -14.42 19.39
N GLU A 257 14.63 -14.15 18.09
CA GLU A 257 14.70 -12.79 17.54
C GLU A 257 13.58 -11.90 18.08
N MET A 258 12.32 -12.37 18.09
CA MET A 258 11.18 -11.63 18.61
C MET A 258 11.34 -11.33 20.11
N GLN A 259 11.85 -12.28 20.86
CA GLN A 259 12.16 -12.06 22.27
C GLN A 259 13.28 -11.03 22.46
N SER A 260 14.40 -11.16 21.76
CA SER A 260 15.59 -10.32 21.99
C SER A 260 15.41 -8.88 21.49
N LYS A 261 14.75 -8.69 20.35
CA LYS A 261 14.61 -7.36 19.71
C LYS A 261 13.33 -6.63 20.10
N HIS A 262 12.24 -7.37 20.35
CA HIS A 262 10.91 -6.79 20.56
C HIS A 262 10.30 -7.12 21.93
N GLY A 263 10.97 -7.94 22.75
CA GLY A 263 10.47 -8.34 24.07
C GLY A 263 9.22 -9.25 24.02
N ILE A 264 8.94 -9.86 22.87
CA ILE A 264 7.77 -10.71 22.68
C ILE A 264 8.07 -12.13 23.17
N ILE A 265 7.42 -12.50 24.27
CA ILE A 265 7.58 -13.82 24.88
C ILE A 265 6.24 -14.57 24.76
N LEU A 266 6.20 -15.62 23.94
CA LEU A 266 5.04 -16.47 23.75
C LEU A 266 5.33 -17.89 24.24
N THR A 267 4.25 -18.62 24.55
CA THR A 267 4.37 -20.03 24.93
C THR A 267 4.88 -20.88 23.76
N PRO A 268 5.55 -22.02 24.04
CA PRO A 268 5.95 -22.93 22.96
C PRO A 268 4.77 -23.39 22.08
N SER A 269 3.59 -23.59 22.67
CA SER A 269 2.39 -23.99 21.95
C SER A 269 1.90 -22.93 20.94
N ARG A 270 2.06 -21.64 21.24
CA ARG A 270 1.78 -20.54 20.29
C ARG A 270 2.80 -20.52 19.15
N TRP A 271 4.06 -20.75 19.44
CA TRP A 271 5.07 -20.87 18.39
C TRP A 271 4.86 -22.10 17.52
N ALA A 272 4.38 -23.21 18.08
CA ALA A 272 3.96 -24.38 17.30
C ALA A 272 2.79 -24.05 16.36
N PHE A 273 1.78 -23.29 16.82
CA PHE A 273 0.72 -22.79 15.95
C PHE A 273 1.28 -21.94 14.79
N TYR A 274 2.15 -20.98 15.10
CA TYR A 274 2.78 -20.12 14.11
C TYR A 274 3.57 -20.92 13.06
N GLU A 275 4.31 -21.94 13.51
CA GLU A 275 5.06 -22.84 12.63
C GLU A 275 4.15 -23.55 11.63
N LYS A 276 3.04 -24.13 12.08
CA LYS A 276 2.07 -24.78 11.20
C LYS A 276 1.44 -23.79 10.22
N LYS A 277 1.09 -22.59 10.69
CA LYS A 277 0.57 -21.53 9.83
C LYS A 277 1.62 -21.04 8.82
N LYS A 278 2.88 -20.94 9.20
CA LYS A 278 3.96 -20.57 8.29
C LYS A 278 4.17 -21.61 7.18
N LEU A 279 4.08 -22.89 7.49
CA LEU A 279 4.14 -23.96 6.49
C LEU A 279 2.95 -23.90 5.51
N GLU A 280 1.76 -23.57 6.00
CA GLU A 280 0.53 -23.44 5.21
C GLU A 280 0.54 -22.16 4.35
N GLN A 281 0.82 -21.00 4.95
CA GLN A 281 0.72 -19.67 4.34
C GLN A 281 1.99 -19.27 3.58
N LYS A 282 3.12 -19.95 3.87
CA LYS A 282 4.44 -19.61 3.31
C LYS A 282 4.76 -18.12 3.56
N GLU A 283 4.89 -17.38 2.49
CA GLU A 283 5.30 -15.96 2.51
C GLU A 283 4.16 -15.02 2.91
N ASP A 284 2.91 -15.43 2.72
CA ASP A 284 1.73 -14.66 3.14
C ASP A 284 1.59 -14.59 4.67
N ILE A 285 2.40 -15.38 5.41
CA ILE A 285 2.41 -15.37 6.88
C ILE A 285 2.58 -13.95 7.44
N TRP A 286 3.42 -13.11 6.81
CA TRP A 286 3.72 -11.75 7.26
C TRP A 286 2.52 -10.81 7.17
N THR A 287 1.66 -11.01 6.18
CA THR A 287 0.45 -10.18 5.99
C THR A 287 -0.76 -10.76 6.72
N GLN A 288 -0.83 -12.10 6.86
CA GLN A 288 -1.98 -12.78 7.43
C GLN A 288 -1.87 -12.98 8.95
N PHE A 289 -0.66 -13.21 9.45
CA PHE A 289 -0.35 -13.46 10.86
C PHE A 289 0.89 -12.67 11.32
N PRO A 290 0.89 -11.34 11.20
CA PRO A 290 2.05 -10.53 11.59
C PRO A 290 2.28 -10.58 13.10
N THR A 291 3.54 -10.68 13.51
CA THR A 291 3.96 -10.65 14.92
C THR A 291 4.25 -9.22 15.38
N ILE A 292 4.77 -8.38 14.47
CA ILE A 292 5.04 -6.95 14.69
C ILE A 292 4.51 -6.13 13.52
N ALA A 293 4.26 -4.85 13.72
CA ALA A 293 3.67 -3.97 12.70
C ALA A 293 4.53 -3.87 11.43
N GLU A 294 5.86 -3.86 11.59
CA GLU A 294 6.81 -3.77 10.48
C GLU A 294 6.76 -4.99 9.55
N GLU A 295 6.26 -6.13 10.02
CA GLU A 295 6.07 -7.32 9.17
C GLU A 295 4.95 -7.14 8.17
N CYS A 296 3.93 -6.38 8.49
CA CYS A 296 2.83 -6.09 7.58
C CYS A 296 3.31 -5.53 6.23
N ILE A 297 4.48 -4.92 6.20
CA ILE A 297 5.09 -4.34 4.99
C ILE A 297 6.19 -5.22 4.36
N ARG A 298 6.46 -6.39 4.94
CA ARG A 298 7.35 -7.41 4.35
C ARG A 298 6.65 -8.18 3.24
N THR A 299 6.10 -7.47 2.27
CA THR A 299 5.41 -8.12 1.16
C THR A 299 6.45 -8.80 0.28
N ILE A 300 6.54 -10.11 0.32
CA ILE A 300 7.09 -10.86 -0.81
C ILE A 300 6.03 -10.81 -1.88
N ILE A 301 6.32 -10.03 -2.90
CA ILE A 301 5.38 -9.77 -3.98
C ILE A 301 5.32 -11.04 -4.83
N THR A 302 4.23 -11.79 -4.69
CA THR A 302 3.97 -12.95 -5.54
C THR A 302 4.11 -12.54 -7.01
N GLY A 303 4.99 -13.22 -7.73
CA GLY A 303 5.30 -12.86 -9.12
C GLY A 303 6.26 -11.67 -9.27
N GLN A 304 7.02 -11.33 -8.23
CA GLN A 304 8.05 -10.29 -8.31
C GLN A 304 9.00 -10.53 -9.47
N ILE A 305 9.18 -9.50 -10.30
CA ILE A 305 10.00 -9.60 -11.49
C ILE A 305 11.50 -9.45 -11.16
N PHE A 306 11.85 -8.64 -10.17
CA PHE A 306 13.23 -8.38 -9.77
C PHE A 306 13.53 -8.80 -8.33
N PRO A 307 13.52 -10.11 -8.00
CA PRO A 307 13.80 -10.58 -6.64
C PRO A 307 15.21 -10.24 -6.16
N GLY A 308 16.17 -10.05 -7.07
CA GLY A 308 17.53 -9.60 -6.76
C GLY A 308 17.61 -8.25 -6.06
N MET A 309 16.56 -7.44 -6.08
CA MET A 309 16.49 -6.17 -5.35
C MET A 309 16.40 -6.37 -3.83
N VAL A 310 15.72 -7.42 -3.37
CA VAL A 310 15.69 -7.80 -1.95
C VAL A 310 17.11 -8.14 -1.47
N THR A 311 17.83 -8.91 -2.29
CA THR A 311 19.25 -9.23 -2.04
C THR A 311 20.14 -7.98 -2.07
N ALA A 312 19.90 -7.06 -2.99
CA ALA A 312 20.63 -5.79 -3.04
C ALA A 312 20.48 -4.99 -1.75
N LYS A 313 19.27 -4.93 -1.21
CA LYS A 313 18.98 -4.23 0.04
C LYS A 313 19.64 -4.92 1.24
N SER A 314 19.51 -6.23 1.37
CA SER A 314 20.10 -6.99 2.49
C SER A 314 21.63 -6.98 2.50
N GLN A 315 22.26 -6.86 1.33
CA GLN A 315 23.72 -6.76 1.17
C GLN A 315 24.26 -5.33 1.33
N GLY A 316 23.43 -4.34 1.66
CA GLY A 316 23.85 -2.95 1.83
C GLY A 316 24.28 -2.28 0.51
N ARG A 317 23.75 -2.73 -0.64
CA ARG A 317 24.01 -2.10 -1.94
C ARG A 317 23.16 -0.84 -2.17
N ILE A 318 22.27 -0.50 -1.24
CA ILE A 318 21.63 0.81 -1.14
C ILE A 318 22.42 1.59 -0.11
N ARG A 319 23.25 2.54 -0.57
CA ARG A 319 24.17 3.30 0.25
C ARG A 319 24.60 4.59 -0.44
N PRO A 320 25.11 5.60 0.26
CA PRO A 320 25.65 6.81 -0.37
C PRO A 320 26.70 6.48 -1.44
N LEU A 321 26.52 7.05 -2.63
CA LEU A 321 27.39 6.86 -3.78
C LEU A 321 28.02 8.19 -4.21
N THR A 322 29.33 8.15 -4.51
CA THR A 322 30.04 9.32 -5.04
C THR A 322 29.91 9.36 -6.56
N ILE A 323 29.55 10.51 -7.12
CA ILE A 323 29.59 10.75 -8.56
C ILE A 323 31.04 10.97 -8.99
N GLU A 324 31.62 10.02 -9.72
CA GLU A 324 33.00 10.07 -10.15
C GLU A 324 33.15 10.96 -11.40
N SER A 325 34.06 11.94 -11.36
CA SER A 325 34.25 12.89 -12.47
C SER A 325 34.73 12.27 -13.77
N ARG A 326 35.46 11.16 -13.69
CA ARG A 326 36.03 10.45 -14.85
C ARG A 326 35.02 9.67 -15.68
N TYR A 327 33.86 9.31 -15.09
CA TYR A 327 32.83 8.57 -15.82
C TYR A 327 31.68 9.49 -16.24
N PRO A 328 31.15 9.33 -17.46
CA PRO A 328 29.99 10.10 -17.92
C PRO A 328 28.73 9.73 -17.14
N LEU A 329 27.82 10.69 -17.04
CA LEU A 329 26.47 10.49 -16.53
C LEU A 329 25.52 10.16 -17.67
N PHE A 330 24.60 9.23 -17.44
CA PHE A 330 23.58 8.81 -18.38
C PHE A 330 22.20 8.83 -17.73
N THR A 331 21.16 9.09 -18.52
CA THR A 331 19.77 8.90 -18.08
C THR A 331 19.07 7.89 -18.96
N PHE A 332 18.16 7.11 -18.33
CA PHE A 332 17.35 6.10 -18.99
C PHE A 332 15.89 6.38 -18.67
N TRP A 333 15.06 6.50 -19.68
CA TRP A 333 13.71 7.02 -19.61
C TRP A 333 12.67 5.97 -19.94
N ASP A 334 11.50 6.10 -19.31
CA ASP A 334 10.21 5.59 -19.76
C ASP A 334 9.29 6.78 -20.01
N ILE A 335 8.64 6.81 -21.18
CA ILE A 335 7.78 7.89 -21.64
C ILE A 335 6.38 7.33 -21.91
N GLY A 336 5.45 7.58 -21.01
CA GLY A 336 4.05 7.19 -21.14
C GLY A 336 3.13 8.37 -20.94
N ASN A 337 1.88 8.23 -21.41
CA ASN A 337 0.86 9.28 -21.21
C ASN A 337 0.42 9.38 -19.75
N ASP A 338 0.55 8.31 -18.99
CA ASP A 338 0.15 8.17 -17.60
C ASP A 338 1.32 8.27 -16.62
N GLY A 339 2.57 8.12 -17.09
CA GLY A 339 3.76 8.21 -16.27
C GLY A 339 5.01 8.57 -17.07
N LEU A 340 5.86 9.41 -16.49
CA LEU A 340 7.17 9.80 -17.00
C LEU A 340 8.21 9.48 -15.94
N SER A 341 9.16 8.58 -16.23
CA SER A 341 10.18 8.21 -15.27
C SER A 341 11.59 8.18 -15.85
N ALA A 342 12.58 8.33 -14.97
CA ALA A 342 13.98 8.26 -15.37
C ALA A 342 14.92 7.82 -14.23
N TRP A 343 15.95 7.08 -14.60
CA TRP A 343 17.11 6.80 -13.76
C TRP A 343 18.32 7.62 -14.25
N LEU A 344 19.08 8.16 -13.29
CA LEU A 344 20.37 8.79 -13.54
C LEU A 344 21.48 7.94 -12.95
N GLY A 345 22.45 7.54 -13.75
CA GLY A 345 23.52 6.65 -13.30
C GLY A 345 24.86 6.85 -14.02
N GLN A 346 25.84 6.13 -13.47
CA GLN A 346 27.19 5.96 -14.01
C GLN A 346 27.55 4.48 -14.04
N MET A 347 28.46 4.11 -14.96
CA MET A 347 28.95 2.73 -15.09
C MET A 347 30.47 2.70 -14.86
N PRO A 348 30.92 2.84 -13.58
CA PRO A 348 32.33 2.77 -13.25
C PRO A 348 32.82 1.31 -13.33
N HIS A 349 33.76 1.03 -14.22
CA HIS A 349 34.28 -0.32 -14.45
C HIS A 349 33.18 -1.34 -14.77
N ARG A 350 32.94 -2.29 -13.84
CA ARG A 350 31.88 -3.30 -13.97
C ARG A 350 30.65 -3.01 -13.14
N ASP A 351 30.71 -1.99 -12.28
CA ASP A 351 29.59 -1.62 -11.41
C ASP A 351 28.62 -0.69 -12.12
N ILE A 352 27.39 -0.69 -11.66
CA ILE A 352 26.32 0.17 -12.14
C ILE A 352 25.82 0.98 -10.95
N CYS A 353 26.07 2.28 -10.96
CA CYS A 353 25.78 3.19 -9.85
C CYS A 353 24.60 4.10 -10.19
N TRP A 354 23.46 3.89 -9.54
CA TRP A 354 22.26 4.71 -9.69
C TRP A 354 22.28 5.81 -8.65
N HIS A 355 22.35 7.07 -9.09
CA HIS A 355 22.48 8.22 -8.21
C HIS A 355 21.16 8.93 -7.92
N LYS A 356 20.22 8.94 -8.87
CA LYS A 356 18.92 9.60 -8.71
C LYS A 356 17.84 8.90 -9.51
N PHE A 357 16.61 9.07 -9.06
CA PHE A 357 15.42 8.61 -9.72
C PHE A 357 14.40 9.75 -9.85
N PHE A 358 13.60 9.71 -10.89
CA PHE A 358 12.50 10.64 -11.14
C PHE A 358 11.27 9.88 -11.62
N LEU A 359 10.11 10.23 -11.07
CA LEU A 359 8.80 9.73 -11.48
C LEU A 359 7.77 10.85 -11.33
N THR A 360 6.96 11.07 -12.34
CA THR A 360 5.81 11.98 -12.29
C THR A 360 4.69 11.44 -13.17
N THR A 361 3.48 11.98 -13.02
CA THR A 361 2.29 11.65 -13.82
C THR A 361 1.78 12.88 -14.56
N GLY A 362 1.11 12.69 -15.69
CA GLY A 362 0.48 13.79 -16.46
C GLY A 362 1.45 14.82 -17.06
N LYS A 363 2.74 14.51 -17.14
CA LYS A 363 3.79 15.41 -17.67
C LYS A 363 4.43 14.82 -18.93
N GLY A 364 4.99 15.71 -19.77
CA GLY A 364 5.59 15.34 -21.05
C GLY A 364 7.02 15.83 -21.23
N ALA A 365 7.43 16.02 -22.49
CA ALA A 365 8.80 16.33 -22.89
C ALA A 365 9.40 17.58 -22.22
N VAL A 366 8.60 18.61 -21.97
CA VAL A 366 9.06 19.83 -21.28
C VAL A 366 9.53 19.51 -19.86
N GLU A 367 8.78 18.68 -19.13
CA GLU A 367 9.15 18.27 -17.78
C GLU A 367 10.40 17.37 -17.79
N ALA A 368 10.52 16.46 -18.78
CA ALA A 368 11.72 15.64 -18.94
C ALA A 368 12.98 16.51 -19.09
N VAL A 369 12.93 17.56 -19.93
CA VAL A 369 14.05 18.48 -20.14
C VAL A 369 14.32 19.31 -18.88
N ALA A 370 13.28 19.80 -18.22
CA ALA A 370 13.43 20.53 -16.96
C ALA A 370 14.08 19.64 -15.87
N GLN A 371 13.73 18.36 -15.81
CA GLN A 371 14.33 17.42 -14.86
C GLN A 371 15.81 17.16 -15.16
N ILE A 372 16.18 17.00 -16.42
CA ILE A 372 17.59 16.88 -16.85
C ILE A 372 18.38 18.11 -16.38
N GLN A 373 17.86 19.31 -16.65
CA GLN A 373 18.50 20.58 -16.27
C GLN A 373 18.65 20.71 -14.74
N ARG A 374 17.63 20.34 -13.96
CA ARG A 374 17.73 20.29 -12.49
C ARG A 374 18.86 19.36 -12.00
N TRP A 375 19.01 18.20 -12.62
CA TRP A 375 20.09 17.28 -12.29
C TRP A 375 21.46 17.82 -12.69
N GLU A 376 21.61 18.37 -13.91
CA GLU A 376 22.87 18.98 -14.37
C GLU A 376 23.29 20.14 -13.46
N GLN A 377 22.34 20.99 -13.06
CA GLN A 377 22.58 22.10 -12.13
C GLN A 377 22.99 21.60 -10.73
N ALA A 378 22.28 20.64 -10.18
CA ALA A 378 22.55 20.11 -8.85
C ALA A 378 23.91 19.38 -8.77
N ILE A 379 24.36 18.77 -9.87
CA ILE A 379 25.61 18.01 -9.95
C ILE A 379 26.78 18.93 -10.39
N GLY A 380 26.48 20.05 -11.04
CA GLY A 380 27.49 20.98 -11.55
C GLY A 380 28.20 20.51 -12.82
N ARG A 381 27.63 19.53 -13.54
CA ARG A 381 28.21 19.01 -14.79
C ARG A 381 27.12 18.47 -15.73
N PRO A 382 27.37 18.51 -17.07
CA PRO A 382 26.42 18.02 -18.05
C PRO A 382 26.27 16.50 -18.02
N ILE A 383 25.08 16.02 -18.36
CA ILE A 383 24.77 14.61 -18.62
C ILE A 383 25.17 14.32 -20.08
N ALA A 384 25.88 13.22 -20.30
CA ALA A 384 26.49 12.92 -21.59
C ALA A 384 25.46 12.46 -22.63
N LYS A 385 24.58 11.54 -22.29
CA LYS A 385 23.55 10.95 -23.17
C LYS A 385 22.28 10.66 -22.40
N HIS A 386 21.17 10.67 -23.13
CA HIS A 386 19.84 10.36 -22.63
C HIS A 386 19.24 9.24 -23.50
N PHE A 387 18.97 8.11 -22.87
CA PHE A 387 18.44 6.91 -23.52
C PHE A 387 16.93 6.90 -23.36
N PHE A 388 16.23 6.93 -24.47
CA PHE A 388 14.77 6.90 -24.55
C PHE A 388 14.30 5.62 -25.23
N PRO A 389 13.14 5.07 -24.89
CA PRO A 389 12.57 3.94 -25.59
C PRO A 389 12.24 4.28 -27.05
N HIS A 390 11.98 3.27 -27.87
CA HIS A 390 11.78 3.39 -29.32
C HIS A 390 10.65 4.35 -29.74
N ASP A 391 9.62 4.47 -28.90
CA ASP A 391 8.46 5.34 -29.13
C ASP A 391 8.79 6.85 -29.06
N VAL A 392 9.99 7.24 -28.60
CA VAL A 392 10.46 8.62 -28.68
C VAL A 392 10.41 9.18 -30.12
N ASP A 393 10.56 8.30 -31.11
CA ASP A 393 10.53 8.64 -32.54
C ASP A 393 9.15 8.47 -33.18
N TYR A 394 8.15 7.97 -32.45
CA TYR A 394 6.77 7.84 -32.94
C TYR A 394 5.94 9.09 -32.64
N ARG A 395 4.85 9.24 -33.38
CA ARG A 395 3.84 10.28 -33.16
C ARG A 395 2.66 9.67 -32.41
N ASP A 396 2.34 10.23 -31.29
CA ASP A 396 1.09 9.89 -30.61
C ASP A 396 -0.14 10.33 -31.42
N LYS A 397 -1.23 9.56 -31.32
CA LYS A 397 -2.51 9.93 -31.92
C LYS A 397 -3.00 11.25 -31.35
N GLY A 398 -2.97 12.31 -32.20
CA GLY A 398 -3.37 13.67 -31.80
C GLY A 398 -2.24 14.68 -31.74
N TYR A 399 -0.97 14.27 -31.86
CA TYR A 399 0.16 15.17 -31.93
C TYR A 399 0.75 15.25 -33.35
N THR A 400 1.13 16.45 -33.80
CA THR A 400 1.80 16.67 -35.09
C THR A 400 3.28 16.34 -35.04
N LYS A 401 3.88 16.28 -33.83
CA LYS A 401 5.33 16.14 -33.59
C LYS A 401 5.63 14.83 -32.85
N THR A 402 6.81 14.26 -33.13
CA THR A 402 7.34 13.14 -32.35
C THR A 402 7.76 13.61 -30.93
N TYR A 403 7.86 12.69 -29.97
CA TYR A 403 8.34 13.05 -28.64
C TYR A 403 9.78 13.61 -28.70
N ARG A 404 10.64 13.07 -29.55
CA ARG A 404 11.98 13.63 -29.85
C ARG A 404 11.93 15.07 -30.29
N GLN A 405 11.05 15.44 -31.23
CA GLN A 405 10.90 16.82 -31.67
C GLN A 405 10.50 17.75 -30.53
N GLN A 406 9.60 17.28 -29.65
CA GLN A 406 9.19 18.04 -28.46
C GLN A 406 10.35 18.21 -27.45
N LEU A 407 11.19 17.18 -27.24
CA LEU A 407 12.39 17.28 -26.40
C LEU A 407 13.38 18.32 -26.94
N VAL A 408 13.61 18.30 -28.24
CA VAL A 408 14.52 19.25 -28.90
C VAL A 408 13.99 20.70 -28.82
N GLU A 409 12.70 20.91 -29.03
CA GLU A 409 12.05 22.21 -28.86
C GLU A 409 12.08 22.72 -27.43
N ALA A 410 12.01 21.81 -26.46
CA ALA A 410 12.17 22.13 -25.04
C ALA A 410 13.63 22.42 -24.63
N GLY A 411 14.60 22.27 -25.57
CA GLY A 411 15.99 22.65 -25.38
C GLY A 411 16.98 21.50 -25.21
N LEU A 412 16.57 20.24 -25.38
CA LEU A 412 17.50 19.11 -25.32
C LEU A 412 18.23 18.94 -26.66
N ALA A 413 19.57 18.90 -26.62
CA ALA A 413 20.37 18.73 -27.82
C ALA A 413 20.14 17.38 -28.48
N ASN A 414 19.72 17.37 -29.76
CA ASN A 414 19.36 16.14 -30.47
C ASN A 414 20.45 15.05 -30.46
N HIS A 415 21.73 15.45 -30.55
CA HIS A 415 22.85 14.50 -30.51
C HIS A 415 23.07 13.79 -29.17
N LYS A 416 22.42 14.28 -28.12
CA LYS A 416 22.41 13.61 -26.79
C LYS A 416 21.31 12.56 -26.65
N ILE A 417 20.29 12.58 -27.51
CA ILE A 417 19.15 11.67 -27.48
C ILE A 417 19.49 10.37 -28.21
N ILE A 418 19.45 9.28 -27.49
CA ILE A 418 19.67 7.92 -28.04
C ILE A 418 18.35 7.17 -27.98
N THR A 419 17.88 6.68 -29.14
CA THR A 419 16.72 5.77 -29.19
C THR A 419 17.18 4.37 -28.92
N VAL A 420 16.55 3.71 -27.96
CA VAL A 420 16.77 2.31 -27.62
C VAL A 420 15.66 1.50 -28.30
N PRO A 421 15.99 0.60 -29.24
CA PRO A 421 14.99 -0.24 -29.89
C PRO A 421 14.40 -1.26 -28.92
N VAL A 422 13.24 -1.81 -29.26
CA VAL A 422 12.62 -2.90 -28.51
C VAL A 422 13.53 -4.12 -28.61
N ALA A 423 13.89 -4.69 -27.48
CA ALA A 423 14.60 -5.97 -27.45
C ALA A 423 13.55 -7.09 -27.47
N GLY A 424 13.40 -7.78 -28.59
CA GLY A 424 12.59 -8.99 -28.71
C GLY A 424 11.20 -8.89 -28.04
N ASP A 425 10.99 -9.65 -26.99
CA ASP A 425 9.84 -9.49 -26.12
C ASP A 425 10.20 -8.73 -24.82
N LYS A 426 9.18 -8.40 -24.03
CA LYS A 426 9.38 -7.68 -22.74
C LYS A 426 10.20 -8.50 -21.73
N TRP A 427 10.20 -9.83 -21.84
CA TRP A 427 10.98 -10.70 -20.96
C TRP A 427 12.48 -10.70 -21.28
N ASP A 428 12.85 -10.46 -22.53
CA ASP A 428 14.26 -10.29 -22.89
C ASP A 428 14.84 -9.06 -22.19
N ALA A 429 14.12 -7.95 -22.21
CA ALA A 429 14.49 -6.74 -21.47
C ALA A 429 14.54 -6.97 -19.95
N VAL A 430 13.56 -7.70 -19.39
CA VAL A 430 13.56 -8.08 -17.96
C VAL A 430 14.78 -8.90 -17.60
N ASN A 431 15.11 -9.92 -18.40
CA ASN A 431 16.24 -10.80 -18.13
C ASN A 431 17.58 -10.03 -18.24
N SER A 432 17.69 -9.12 -19.19
CA SER A 432 18.84 -8.23 -19.30
C SER A 432 19.08 -7.42 -18.02
N VAL A 433 18.02 -6.88 -17.39
CA VAL A 433 18.14 -6.21 -16.10
C VAL A 433 18.48 -7.18 -14.97
N ARG A 434 17.84 -8.36 -14.92
CA ARG A 434 18.08 -9.38 -13.88
C ARG A 434 19.55 -9.80 -13.81
N ASP A 435 20.19 -10.02 -14.96
CA ASP A 435 21.59 -10.42 -15.05
C ASP A 435 22.54 -9.34 -14.48
N ARG A 436 22.09 -8.10 -14.44
CA ARG A 436 22.86 -6.94 -14.01
C ARG A 436 22.62 -6.51 -12.57
N ILE A 437 21.52 -6.90 -11.94
CA ILE A 437 21.16 -6.47 -10.57
C ILE A 437 22.26 -6.78 -9.56
N SER A 438 23.01 -7.87 -9.73
CA SER A 438 24.11 -8.24 -8.82
C SER A 438 25.23 -7.20 -8.75
N ARG A 439 25.37 -6.36 -9.80
CA ARG A 439 26.37 -5.29 -9.94
C ARG A 439 25.80 -3.88 -9.72
N MET A 440 24.48 -3.77 -9.43
CA MET A 440 23.81 -2.49 -9.21
C MET A 440 23.96 -2.02 -7.77
N PHE A 441 24.28 -0.76 -7.63
CA PHE A 441 24.30 -0.01 -6.38
C PHE A 441 23.37 1.19 -6.52
N PHE A 442 22.71 1.55 -5.44
CA PHE A 442 21.71 2.62 -5.42
C PHE A 442 22.06 3.63 -4.33
N ASP A 443 22.08 4.91 -4.71
CA ASP A 443 22.15 5.98 -3.73
C ASP A 443 20.80 6.08 -2.97
N PRO A 444 20.78 6.42 -1.66
CA PRO A 444 19.55 6.64 -0.91
C PRO A 444 18.60 7.66 -1.56
N ALA A 445 19.09 8.56 -2.40
CA ALA A 445 18.25 9.44 -3.21
C ALA A 445 17.30 8.68 -4.16
N CYS A 446 17.60 7.42 -4.49
CA CYS A 446 16.71 6.54 -5.26
C CYS A 446 15.59 5.91 -4.41
N GLU A 447 15.61 6.04 -3.07
CA GLU A 447 14.54 5.68 -2.15
C GLU A 447 13.63 6.86 -1.79
N VAL A 448 13.94 8.07 -2.26
CA VAL A 448 13.12 9.25 -1.99
C VAL A 448 11.83 9.20 -2.81
N LYS A 449 10.70 9.25 -2.12
CA LYS A 449 9.37 9.36 -2.75
C LYS A 449 9.17 10.77 -3.31
N GLN A 450 8.50 10.83 -4.44
CA GLN A 450 8.05 12.08 -5.05
C GLN A 450 6.53 12.20 -4.86
N VAL A 451 5.95 13.27 -5.33
CA VAL A 451 4.50 13.47 -5.28
C VAL A 451 3.98 13.77 -6.69
N ASP A 452 2.76 13.36 -6.97
CA ASP A 452 2.06 13.72 -8.19
C ASP A 452 1.57 15.19 -8.14
N GLU A 453 0.88 15.63 -9.18
CA GLU A 453 0.33 17.00 -9.25
C GLU A 453 -0.78 17.28 -8.21
N PHE A 454 -1.31 16.23 -7.57
CA PHE A 454 -2.31 16.33 -6.50
C PHE A 454 -1.69 16.23 -5.10
N GLY A 455 -0.36 16.09 -5.00
CA GLY A 455 0.36 15.91 -3.74
C GLY A 455 0.34 14.48 -3.21
N GLU A 456 -0.13 13.51 -3.99
CA GLU A 456 -0.12 12.10 -3.60
C GLU A 456 1.28 11.49 -3.77
N PRO A 457 1.75 10.70 -2.80
CA PRO A 457 3.07 10.10 -2.87
C PRO A 457 3.17 9.06 -4.00
N LEU A 458 4.22 9.19 -4.79
CA LEU A 458 4.62 8.24 -5.82
C LEU A 458 5.67 7.27 -5.28
N PRO A 459 5.74 6.02 -5.78
CA PRO A 459 6.77 5.08 -5.35
C PRO A 459 8.18 5.61 -5.69
N SER A 460 9.14 5.29 -4.85
CA SER A 460 10.55 5.56 -5.11
C SER A 460 11.09 4.63 -6.22
N GLY A 461 12.24 4.94 -6.79
CA GLY A 461 12.85 4.11 -7.81
C GLY A 461 13.15 2.68 -7.32
N VAL A 462 13.74 2.55 -6.13
CA VAL A 462 13.94 1.25 -5.48
C VAL A 462 12.60 0.57 -5.22
N GLY A 463 11.58 1.33 -4.79
CA GLY A 463 10.22 0.84 -4.59
C GLY A 463 9.61 0.29 -5.88
N CYS A 464 9.72 1.00 -7.00
CA CYS A 464 9.29 0.54 -8.31
C CYS A 464 9.92 -0.81 -8.67
N MET A 465 11.24 -0.93 -8.55
CA MET A 465 11.98 -2.17 -8.85
C MET A 465 11.57 -3.32 -7.93
N MET A 466 11.37 -3.06 -6.65
CA MET A 466 10.94 -4.07 -5.68
C MET A 466 9.51 -4.55 -5.92
N ASN A 467 8.63 -3.67 -6.38
CA ASN A 467 7.19 -3.92 -6.49
C ASN A 467 6.74 -4.32 -7.91
N TYR A 468 7.63 -4.31 -8.90
CA TYR A 468 7.32 -4.76 -10.25
C TYR A 468 7.03 -6.25 -10.28
N ARG A 469 5.85 -6.63 -10.78
CA ARG A 469 5.33 -8.00 -10.67
C ARG A 469 4.51 -8.40 -11.89
N THR A 470 4.25 -9.70 -12.03
CA THR A 470 3.36 -10.25 -13.04
C THR A 470 1.89 -10.07 -12.66
N GLN A 471 1.01 -10.05 -13.65
CA GLN A 471 -0.43 -9.92 -13.43
C GLN A 471 -1.02 -11.18 -12.79
N PRO A 472 -1.84 -11.08 -11.73
CA PRO A 472 -2.62 -12.21 -11.25
C PRO A 472 -3.74 -12.57 -12.24
N LYS A 473 -4.02 -13.86 -12.44
CA LYS A 473 -5.19 -14.32 -13.19
C LYS A 473 -6.42 -14.28 -12.30
N ALA A 474 -7.48 -13.58 -12.74
CA ALA A 474 -8.67 -13.30 -11.94
C ALA A 474 -9.44 -14.56 -11.42
N ALA A 475 -9.32 -15.71 -12.08
CA ALA A 475 -10.13 -16.90 -11.75
C ALA A 475 -9.36 -18.04 -11.06
N SER A 476 -8.02 -18.03 -11.04
CA SER A 476 -7.24 -19.18 -10.55
C SER A 476 -6.11 -18.82 -9.60
N GLY A 477 -5.90 -17.53 -9.30
CA GLY A 477 -4.74 -17.08 -8.53
C GLY A 477 -3.38 -17.31 -9.21
N ALA A 478 -3.36 -17.99 -10.38
CA ALA A 478 -2.13 -18.18 -11.14
C ALA A 478 -1.68 -16.87 -11.79
N MET A 479 -0.37 -16.66 -11.88
CA MET A 479 0.20 -15.45 -12.48
C MET A 479 0.11 -15.51 -14.02
N ARG A 480 -0.18 -14.37 -14.65
CA ARG A 480 -0.09 -14.21 -16.10
C ARG A 480 1.38 -14.10 -16.52
N ALA A 481 1.68 -14.47 -17.76
CA ALA A 481 3.03 -14.34 -18.31
C ALA A 481 3.44 -12.88 -18.65
N LEU A 482 2.62 -11.88 -18.28
CA LEU A 482 2.89 -10.46 -18.57
C LEU A 482 3.05 -9.66 -17.29
N PRO A 483 3.97 -8.68 -17.25
CA PRO A 483 4.07 -7.72 -16.17
C PRO A 483 2.77 -6.94 -15.95
N LEU A 484 2.49 -6.62 -14.69
CA LEU A 484 1.38 -5.74 -14.34
C LEU A 484 1.75 -4.30 -14.73
N HIS A 485 0.84 -3.64 -15.44
CA HIS A 485 0.96 -2.20 -15.68
C HIS A 485 0.28 -1.46 -14.55
N ASP A 486 1.07 -0.89 -13.66
CA ASP A 486 0.67 -0.04 -12.53
C ASP A 486 1.70 1.08 -12.36
N ILE A 487 1.55 1.92 -11.34
CA ILE A 487 2.48 3.04 -11.10
C ILE A 487 3.94 2.59 -10.91
N ASN A 488 4.19 1.37 -10.44
CA ASN A 488 5.53 0.84 -10.28
C ASN A 488 6.15 0.44 -11.61
N SER A 489 5.33 0.13 -12.61
CA SER A 489 5.83 -0.28 -13.95
C SER A 489 6.67 0.82 -14.60
N HIS A 490 6.34 2.10 -14.42
CA HIS A 490 7.09 3.19 -15.05
C HIS A 490 8.55 3.21 -14.63
N GLY A 491 8.84 3.14 -13.31
CA GLY A 491 10.22 3.09 -12.83
C GLY A 491 10.96 1.81 -13.21
N ALA A 492 10.23 0.70 -13.35
CA ALA A 492 10.80 -0.54 -13.85
C ALA A 492 11.05 -0.47 -15.37
N ASP A 493 10.13 0.07 -16.17
CA ASP A 493 10.24 0.16 -17.63
C ASP A 493 11.38 1.12 -18.04
N SER A 494 11.63 2.20 -17.30
CA SER A 494 12.85 3.00 -17.50
C SER A 494 14.14 2.24 -17.18
N MET A 495 14.12 1.29 -16.24
CA MET A 495 15.23 0.39 -16.00
C MET A 495 15.36 -0.67 -17.12
N LEU A 496 14.25 -1.12 -17.73
CA LEU A 496 14.32 -1.97 -18.94
C LEU A 496 14.99 -1.23 -20.10
N THR A 497 14.75 0.06 -20.26
CA THR A 497 15.47 0.87 -21.27
C THR A 497 16.98 0.84 -21.04
N PHE A 498 17.44 0.89 -19.77
CA PHE A 498 18.86 0.67 -19.45
C PHE A 498 19.31 -0.74 -19.86
N GLY A 499 18.58 -1.78 -19.48
CA GLY A 499 18.93 -3.16 -19.79
C GLY A 499 19.11 -3.38 -21.29
N CYS A 500 18.17 -2.91 -22.10
CA CYS A 500 18.23 -2.98 -23.55
C CYS A 500 19.41 -2.17 -24.12
N ALA A 501 19.67 -0.97 -23.61
CA ALA A 501 20.77 -0.13 -24.10
C ALA A 501 22.14 -0.74 -23.82
N ASP A 502 22.31 -1.40 -22.69
CA ASP A 502 23.54 -2.10 -22.33
C ASP A 502 23.73 -3.39 -23.16
N GLU A 503 22.67 -4.19 -23.30
CA GLU A 503 22.67 -5.40 -24.13
C GLU A 503 23.06 -5.13 -25.57
N LEU A 504 22.56 -4.04 -26.13
CA LEU A 504 22.84 -3.63 -27.52
C LEU A 504 24.16 -2.86 -27.69
N GLY A 505 24.94 -2.69 -26.61
CA GLY A 505 26.25 -2.03 -26.64
C GLY A 505 26.21 -0.50 -26.82
N PHE A 506 25.03 0.15 -26.71
CA PHE A 506 24.92 1.61 -26.84
C PHE A 506 25.64 2.37 -25.72
N ILE A 507 25.68 1.78 -24.50
CA ILE A 507 26.40 2.38 -23.38
C ILE A 507 27.90 2.31 -23.62
N THR A 508 28.44 1.16 -24.05
CA THR A 508 29.85 0.97 -24.38
C THR A 508 30.29 1.94 -25.47
N SER A 509 29.50 2.04 -26.55
CA SER A 509 29.77 2.98 -27.64
C SER A 509 29.76 4.44 -27.17
N ALA A 510 28.88 4.80 -26.21
CA ALA A 510 28.83 6.14 -25.63
C ALA A 510 30.03 6.44 -24.71
N LEU A 511 30.55 5.44 -24.00
CA LEU A 511 31.77 5.54 -23.19
C LEU A 511 32.99 5.78 -24.06
N GLU A 512 33.17 4.97 -25.11
CA GLU A 512 34.30 5.08 -26.04
C GLU A 512 34.32 6.40 -26.82
N ALA A 513 33.15 6.93 -27.17
CA ALA A 513 33.04 8.24 -27.84
C ALA A 513 33.48 9.41 -26.93
N GLY A 514 33.39 9.24 -25.59
CA GLY A 514 33.85 10.22 -24.61
C GLY A 514 35.36 10.21 -24.35
N GLU A 515 36.03 9.09 -24.65
CA GLU A 515 37.46 8.88 -24.39
C GLU A 515 38.39 9.37 -25.53
N LYS A 516 37.89 9.83 -26.68
CA LYS A 516 38.76 10.35 -27.75
C LYS A 516 39.53 11.58 -27.25
N PRO A 517 40.86 11.51 -27.15
CA PRO A 517 41.66 12.64 -26.71
C PRO A 517 41.51 13.79 -27.70
N ARG A 518 41.35 15.01 -27.18
CA ARG A 518 41.49 16.23 -27.96
C ARG A 518 42.86 16.16 -28.64
N ARG A 519 42.90 15.98 -29.96
CA ARG A 519 44.12 16.19 -30.73
C ARG A 519 44.64 17.58 -30.38
N ARG A 520 45.80 17.68 -29.74
CA ARG A 520 46.61 18.89 -29.69
C ARG A 520 46.89 19.25 -31.14
N ASN A 521 46.42 20.37 -31.60
CA ASN A 521 46.93 21.02 -32.79
C ASN A 521 48.35 21.46 -32.46
N ASP A 522 49.33 20.67 -32.85
CA ASP A 522 50.72 21.12 -32.97
C ASP A 522 50.75 22.15 -34.10
N THR A 523 50.66 23.42 -33.74
CA THR A 523 51.10 24.53 -34.61
C THR A 523 52.63 24.37 -34.74
N GLN A 524 53.05 23.81 -35.84
CA GLN A 524 54.44 23.94 -36.27
C GLN A 524 54.72 25.40 -36.53
N ASP A 525 55.49 25.99 -35.65
CA ASP A 525 56.16 27.27 -35.86
C ASP A 525 57.39 27.00 -36.76
N THR A 526 57.27 27.23 -38.05
CA THR A 526 58.39 27.29 -38.98
C THR A 526 58.94 28.69 -38.95
N GLY A 527 59.82 28.97 -38.00
CA GLY A 527 60.74 30.08 -38.08
C GLY A 527 61.83 29.75 -39.14
N GLY A 528 61.75 30.40 -40.25
CA GLY A 528 62.82 30.50 -41.22
C GLY A 528 63.49 31.85 -41.09
N GLN A 529 64.78 31.90 -41.31
CA GLN A 529 65.64 33.03 -41.37
C GLN A 529 65.05 34.25 -42.02
#